data_67a0ed48235ba462e830dcb315e4bd7a
#
_entry.id   67a0ed48235ba462e830dcb315e4bd7a
#
_cell.length_a   1.000
_cell.length_b   1.000
_cell.length_c   1.000
_cell.angle_alpha   90.00
_cell.angle_beta   90.00
_cell.angle_gamma   90.00
#
_symmetry.space_group_name_H-M   'P 1'
#
loop_
_entity.id
_entity.type
_entity.pdbx_description
1 polymer ?
#
loop_
_entity_poly.entity_id
_entity_poly.type
_entity_poly.pdbx_seq_one_letter_code
_entity_poly.pdbx_strand_id
1 'polypeptide(L)'
;MDINEFEYLFEELYNDEVIRIELINGNKIYYLPSDTFIVGTTTIEIIKPIKDKQQRILIDGNAIAVVCTMSRQTYELKLQRGELYV
;
A
#
# COMPACT_ATOMS: atom_id res chain seq x y z
N MET A 1 8.29 -5.34 -11.30
CA MET A 1 8.76 -3.96 -11.00
C MET A 1 9.84 -4.01 -9.94
N ASP A 2 10.88 -3.24 -10.10
CA ASP A 2 11.95 -3.17 -9.10
C ASP A 2 11.47 -2.39 -7.88
N ILE A 3 11.53 -3.04 -6.72
CA ILE A 3 11.06 -2.45 -5.46
C ILE A 3 11.82 -1.15 -5.12
N ASN A 4 13.10 -1.09 -5.44
CA ASN A 4 13.92 0.07 -5.15
C ASN A 4 13.47 1.33 -5.89
N GLU A 5 12.77 1.20 -7.00
CA GLU A 5 12.30 2.32 -7.79
C GLU A 5 11.18 3.12 -7.12
N PHE A 6 10.40 2.49 -6.25
CA PHE A 6 9.27 3.15 -5.60
C PHE A 6 9.35 3.17 -4.07
N GLU A 7 10.43 2.64 -3.49
CA GLU A 7 10.61 2.64 -2.03
C GLU A 7 10.51 4.05 -1.46
N TYR A 8 11.00 5.04 -2.17
CA TYR A 8 10.96 6.43 -1.71
C TYR A 8 9.53 6.95 -1.50
N LEU A 9 8.56 6.42 -2.22
CA LEU A 9 7.16 6.84 -2.04
C LEU A 9 6.67 6.52 -0.64
N PHE A 10 7.08 5.36 -0.09
CA PHE A 10 6.71 4.96 1.26
C PHE A 10 7.40 5.84 2.31
N GLU A 11 8.66 6.18 2.07
CA GLU A 11 9.46 6.97 3.02
C GLU A 11 9.02 8.43 3.07
N GLU A 12 8.57 8.98 1.93
CA GLU A 12 8.21 10.38 1.78
C GLU A 12 6.70 10.63 1.84
N LEU A 13 5.92 9.64 2.24
CA LEU A 13 4.46 9.74 2.26
C LEU A 13 3.99 10.78 3.30
N TYR A 14 3.17 11.72 2.84
CA TYR A 14 2.56 12.71 3.72
C TYR A 14 1.34 12.12 4.44
N ASN A 15 0.97 12.74 5.57
CA ASN A 15 -0.15 12.26 6.39
C ASN A 15 -1.51 12.28 5.71
N ASP A 16 -1.66 13.09 4.66
CA ASP A 16 -2.89 13.21 3.89
C ASP A 16 -2.87 12.41 2.59
N GLU A 17 -1.90 11.51 2.45
CA GLU A 17 -1.75 10.68 1.26
C GLU A 17 -1.85 9.21 1.59
N VAL A 18 -2.22 8.41 0.58
CA VAL A 18 -2.29 6.95 0.63
C VAL A 18 -1.59 6.41 -0.62
N ILE A 19 -0.84 5.32 -0.46
CA ILE A 19 -0.23 4.64 -1.60
C ILE A 19 -1.15 3.51 -2.04
N ARG A 20 -1.49 3.48 -3.33
CA ARG A 20 -2.21 2.37 -3.94
C ARG A 20 -1.21 1.50 -4.69
N ILE A 21 -1.19 0.21 -4.37
CA ILE A 21 -0.42 -0.80 -5.07
C ILE A 21 -1.41 -1.67 -5.84
N GLU A 22 -1.28 -1.69 -7.15
CA GLU A 22 -2.11 -2.54 -8.00
C GLU A 22 -1.28 -3.72 -8.49
N LEU A 23 -1.79 -4.93 -8.29
CA LEU A 23 -1.13 -6.15 -8.70
C LEU A 23 -1.56 -6.53 -10.13
N ILE A 24 -0.75 -7.37 -10.78
CA ILE A 24 -1.02 -7.79 -12.16
C ILE A 24 -2.34 -8.57 -12.31
N ASN A 25 -2.86 -9.15 -11.23
CA ASN A 25 -4.16 -9.82 -11.22
C ASN A 25 -5.34 -8.87 -10.97
N GLY A 26 -5.08 -7.55 -10.88
CA GLY A 26 -6.10 -6.55 -10.65
C GLY A 26 -6.42 -6.24 -9.19
N ASN A 27 -5.88 -7.01 -8.24
CA ASN A 27 -6.06 -6.74 -6.82
C ASN A 27 -5.32 -5.46 -6.42
N LYS A 28 -5.89 -4.74 -5.46
CA LYS A 28 -5.32 -3.48 -4.98
C LYS A 28 -5.05 -3.57 -3.50
N ILE A 29 -3.92 -3.01 -3.09
CA ILE A 29 -3.50 -2.93 -1.69
C ILE A 29 -3.22 -1.47 -1.39
N TYR A 30 -3.69 -1.00 -0.24
CA TYR A 30 -3.53 0.40 0.16
C TYR A 30 -2.61 0.48 1.38
N TYR A 31 -1.63 1.37 1.29
CA TYR A 31 -0.70 1.67 2.38
C TYR A 31 -1.00 3.05 2.91
N LEU A 32 -1.28 3.13 4.22
CA LEU A 32 -1.62 4.36 4.92
C LEU A 32 -0.43 4.84 5.75
N PRO A 33 -0.36 6.14 6.09
CA PRO A 33 0.72 6.66 6.94
C PRO A 33 0.86 5.97 8.29
N SER A 34 -0.23 5.39 8.82
CA SER A 34 -0.20 4.64 10.07
C SER A 34 0.36 3.22 9.93
N ASP A 35 0.53 2.74 8.70
CA ASP A 35 1.10 1.43 8.43
C ASP A 35 2.63 1.51 8.45
N THR A 36 3.28 0.35 8.53
CA THR A 36 4.73 0.26 8.37
C THR A 36 5.06 -0.68 7.22
N PHE A 37 6.29 -0.57 6.70
CA PHE A 37 6.73 -1.42 5.60
C PHE A 37 8.14 -1.91 5.84
N ILE A 38 8.44 -3.09 5.28
CA ILE A 38 9.78 -3.69 5.29
C ILE A 38 10.09 -4.08 3.85
N VAL A 39 11.19 -3.55 3.32
CA VAL A 39 11.62 -3.86 1.95
C VAL A 39 12.68 -4.96 2.01
N GLY A 40 12.41 -6.07 1.32
CA GLY A 40 13.36 -7.14 1.13
C GLY A 40 14.07 -7.00 -0.22
N THR A 41 14.71 -8.08 -0.68
CA THR A 41 15.41 -8.09 -1.98
C THR A 41 14.41 -8.05 -3.14
N THR A 42 13.35 -8.85 -3.07
CA THR A 42 12.35 -8.98 -4.13
C THR A 42 10.92 -8.82 -3.62
N THR A 43 10.76 -8.58 -2.32
CA THR A 43 9.45 -8.50 -1.68
C THR A 43 9.33 -7.23 -0.86
N ILE A 44 8.09 -6.82 -0.64
CA ILE A 44 7.76 -5.78 0.31
C ILE A 44 6.68 -6.31 1.25
N GLU A 45 6.88 -6.10 2.55
CA GLU A 45 5.90 -6.46 3.57
C GLU A 45 5.25 -5.20 4.11
N ILE A 46 3.93 -5.17 4.11
CA ILE A 46 3.15 -4.09 4.71
C ILE A 46 2.55 -4.61 6.00
N ILE A 47 2.73 -3.87 7.07
CA ILE A 47 2.23 -4.22 8.39
C ILE A 47 1.15 -3.20 8.78
N LYS A 48 -0.08 -3.69 8.93
CA LYS A 48 -1.24 -2.86 9.29
C LYS A 48 -1.62 -3.12 10.74
N PRO A 49 -1.69 -2.09 11.59
CA PRO A 49 -2.19 -2.25 12.95
C PRO A 49 -3.71 -2.42 12.93
N ILE A 50 -4.20 -3.51 13.49
CA ILE A 50 -5.64 -3.79 13.61
C ILE A 50 -5.93 -4.12 15.06
N LYS A 51 -6.40 -3.11 15.84
CA LYS A 51 -6.70 -3.25 17.27
C LYS A 51 -5.50 -3.86 18.01
N ASP A 52 -5.66 -5.06 18.58
CA ASP A 52 -4.62 -5.75 19.34
C ASP A 52 -3.74 -6.66 18.47
N LYS A 53 -3.96 -6.67 17.15
CA LYS A 53 -3.27 -7.56 16.21
C LYS A 53 -2.61 -6.75 15.11
N GLN A 54 -1.71 -7.41 14.39
CA GLN A 54 -1.09 -6.86 13.20
C GLN A 54 -1.45 -7.75 12.01
N GLN A 55 -1.90 -7.14 10.93
CA GLN A 55 -2.04 -7.82 9.66
C GLN A 55 -0.74 -7.61 8.88
N ARG A 56 -0.16 -8.70 8.39
CA ARG A 56 1.04 -8.66 7.56
C ARG A 56 0.69 -9.06 6.14
N ILE A 57 1.06 -8.22 5.18
CA ILE A 57 0.80 -8.46 3.77
C ILE A 57 2.15 -8.52 3.07
N LEU A 58 2.51 -9.69 2.56
CA LEU A 58 3.75 -9.89 1.81
C LEU A 58 3.45 -9.80 0.32
N ILE A 59 4.16 -8.93 -0.38
CA ILE A 59 3.96 -8.68 -1.79
C ILE A 59 5.24 -9.02 -2.55
N ASP A 60 5.13 -9.87 -3.57
CA ASP A 60 6.22 -10.10 -4.50
C ASP A 60 6.32 -8.90 -5.45
N GLY A 61 7.50 -8.29 -5.54
CA GLY A 61 7.73 -7.16 -6.42
C GLY A 61 7.38 -7.45 -7.88
N ASN A 62 7.55 -8.69 -8.33
CA ASN A 62 7.21 -9.09 -9.69
C ASN A 62 5.71 -9.12 -9.96
N ALA A 63 4.89 -9.14 -8.91
CA ALA A 63 3.44 -9.11 -9.04
C ALA A 63 2.87 -7.69 -9.08
N ILE A 64 3.69 -6.67 -8.89
CA ILE A 64 3.26 -5.27 -8.86
C ILE A 64 3.19 -4.71 -10.28
N ALA A 65 2.02 -4.20 -10.66
CA ALA A 65 1.82 -3.56 -11.95
C ALA A 65 1.93 -2.03 -11.86
N VAL A 66 1.32 -1.43 -10.82
CA VAL A 66 1.27 0.03 -10.65
C VAL A 66 1.44 0.38 -9.18
N VAL A 67 2.22 1.42 -8.91
CA VAL A 67 2.27 2.06 -7.59
C VAL A 67 2.01 3.54 -7.79
N CYS A 68 1.03 4.09 -7.09
CA CYS A 68 0.71 5.50 -7.18
C CYS A 68 0.21 6.04 -5.85
N THR A 69 0.26 7.35 -5.71
CA THR A 69 -0.28 8.03 -4.53
C THR A 69 -1.66 8.57 -4.83
N MET A 70 -2.49 8.67 -3.81
CA MET A 70 -3.80 9.33 -3.89
C MET A 70 -4.03 10.11 -2.60
N SER A 71 -4.92 11.09 -2.66
CA SER A 71 -5.26 11.84 -1.46
C SER A 71 -6.02 10.96 -0.49
N ARG A 72 -5.81 11.21 0.81
CA ARG A 72 -6.55 10.51 1.85
C ARG A 72 -8.04 10.74 1.74
N GLN A 73 -8.44 11.94 1.36
CA GLN A 73 -9.84 12.27 1.15
C GLN A 73 -10.48 11.38 0.08
N THR A 74 -9.82 11.20 -1.05
CA THR A 74 -10.29 10.32 -2.11
C THR A 74 -10.40 8.88 -1.62
N TYR A 75 -9.40 8.41 -0.89
CA TYR A 75 -9.40 7.07 -0.32
C TYR A 75 -10.60 6.86 0.61
N GLU A 76 -10.85 7.81 1.52
CA GLU A 76 -11.96 7.71 2.48
C GLU A 76 -13.32 7.74 1.78
N LEU A 77 -13.48 8.56 0.75
CA LEU A 77 -14.70 8.59 -0.03
C LEU A 77 -14.98 7.26 -0.72
N LYS A 78 -13.96 6.64 -1.31
CA LYS A 78 -14.09 5.34 -1.95
C LYS A 78 -14.42 4.25 -0.93
N LEU A 79 -13.81 4.31 0.25
CA LEU A 79 -14.07 3.37 1.34
C LEU A 79 -15.53 3.46 1.79
N GLN A 80 -16.07 4.68 1.94
CA GLN A 80 -17.47 4.91 2.33
C GLN A 80 -18.45 4.38 1.28
N ARG A 81 -18.07 4.42 0.00
CA ARG A 81 -18.88 3.91 -1.11
C ARG A 81 -18.81 2.41 -1.30
N GLY A 82 -17.97 1.74 -0.51
CA GLY A 82 -17.75 0.30 -0.68
C GLY A 82 -16.95 -0.07 -1.92
N GLU A 83 -16.23 0.88 -2.50
CA GLU A 83 -15.44 0.66 -3.72
C GLU A 83 -14.07 0.04 -3.45
N LEU A 84 -13.66 -0.01 -2.18
CA LEU A 84 -12.36 -0.55 -1.78
C LEU A 84 -12.54 -1.86 -1.02
N TYR A 85 -11.77 -2.85 -1.42
CA TYR A 85 -11.63 -4.11 -0.69
C TYR A 85 -10.30 -4.07 0.05
N VAL A 86 -10.39 -4.14 1.35
CA VAL A 86 -9.20 -4.10 2.21
C VAL A 86 -8.88 -5.51 2.68
#